data_7f7414c074b33c876c0e839a522a9d4d
#
_entry.id   7f7414c074b33c876c0e839a522a9d4d
#
_cell.length_a   1.000
_cell.length_b   1.000
_cell.length_c   1.000
_cell.angle_alpha   90.00
_cell.angle_beta   90.00
_cell.angle_gamma   90.00
#
_symmetry.space_group_name_H-M   'P 1'
#
loop_
_entity.id
_entity.type
_entity.pdbx_description
1 polymer ?
#
loop_
_entity_poly.entity_id
_entity_poly.type
_entity_poly.pdbx_seq_one_letter_code
_entity_poly.pdbx_strand_id
1 'polypeptide(L)'
;FTIHNKEFKPYISHKTGFGLTLLEGNNAHIHSYTSSKSEVYLCLEGEWEITCNDKKVLIGPKDAFSPPKNSTRSLKNISSDKGSIYIVRQKN
;
A
#
# COMPACT_ATOMS: atom_id res chain seq x y z
N PHE A 1 -5.59 -3.45 14.40
CA PHE A 1 -5.29 -2.43 13.40
C PHE A 1 -6.52 -2.12 12.56
N THR A 2 -6.48 -1.01 11.83
CA THR A 2 -7.60 -0.56 11.03
C THR A 2 -7.22 -0.38 9.56
N ILE A 3 -8.23 -0.53 8.69
CA ILE A 3 -8.10 -0.28 7.25
C ILE A 3 -9.20 0.70 6.87
N HIS A 4 -8.81 1.82 6.28
CA HIS A 4 -9.74 2.85 5.81
C HIS A 4 -9.62 2.94 4.29
N ASN A 5 -10.75 2.86 3.59
CA ASN A 5 -10.78 2.92 2.14
C ASN A 5 -11.58 4.13 1.67
N LYS A 6 -11.07 4.79 0.63
CA LYS A 6 -11.73 5.94 0.03
C LYS A 6 -11.44 5.95 -1.47
N GLU A 7 -12.41 6.37 -2.26
CA GLU A 7 -12.21 6.55 -3.69
C GLU A 7 -12.23 8.04 -4.03
N PHE A 8 -11.45 8.43 -5.03
CA PHE A 8 -11.46 9.79 -5.53
C PHE A 8 -11.21 9.79 -7.03
N LYS A 9 -11.63 10.86 -7.70
CA LYS A 9 -11.50 11.02 -9.15
C LYS A 9 -10.52 12.15 -9.45
N PRO A 10 -9.82 12.08 -10.59
CA PRO A 10 -8.97 13.19 -11.01
C PRO A 10 -9.77 14.49 -11.16
N TYR A 11 -9.14 15.59 -10.84
CA TYR A 11 -9.78 16.90 -10.90
C TYR A 11 -10.20 17.29 -12.33
N ILE A 12 -9.35 16.96 -13.31
CA ILE A 12 -9.59 17.38 -14.70
C ILE A 12 -10.21 16.28 -15.55
N SER A 13 -9.85 15.02 -15.31
CA SER A 13 -10.36 13.89 -16.07
C SER A 13 -11.40 13.13 -15.26
N HIS A 14 -12.48 12.74 -15.91
CA HIS A 14 -13.54 11.97 -15.26
C HIS A 14 -13.50 10.49 -15.58
N LYS A 15 -12.53 10.07 -16.38
CA LYS A 15 -12.47 8.69 -16.87
C LYS A 15 -11.81 7.73 -15.89
N THR A 16 -10.87 8.22 -15.11
CA THR A 16 -10.06 7.39 -14.22
C THR A 16 -10.21 7.87 -12.80
N GLY A 17 -10.38 6.95 -11.89
CA GLY A 17 -10.37 7.24 -10.47
C GLY A 17 -9.23 6.54 -9.78
N PHE A 18 -9.09 6.81 -8.50
CA PHE A 18 -8.09 6.18 -7.65
C PHE A 18 -8.75 5.67 -6.39
N GLY A 19 -8.25 4.53 -5.91
CA GLY A 19 -8.57 4.05 -4.58
C GLY A 19 -7.45 4.44 -3.64
N LEU A 20 -7.81 4.85 -2.45
CA LEU A 20 -6.86 5.15 -1.39
C LEU A 20 -7.18 4.27 -0.20
N THR A 21 -6.19 3.52 0.26
CA THR A 21 -6.31 2.69 1.46
C THR A 21 -5.28 3.19 2.47
N LEU A 22 -5.74 3.48 3.67
CA LEU A 22 -4.85 3.74 4.80
C LEU A 22 -4.89 2.51 5.70
N LEU A 23 -3.75 1.87 5.86
CA LEU A 23 -3.57 0.74 6.75
C LEU A 23 -2.74 1.21 7.93
N GLU A 24 -3.26 1.08 9.14
CA GLU A 24 -2.54 1.58 10.31
C GLU A 24 -2.78 0.75 11.56
N GLY A 25 -1.80 0.75 12.43
CA GLY A 25 -1.88 0.09 13.73
C GLY A 25 -0.68 -0.80 14.01
N ASN A 26 -0.67 -1.35 15.23
CA ASN A 26 0.31 -2.35 15.62
C ASN A 26 0.02 -3.65 14.86
N ASN A 27 1.06 -4.31 14.38
CA ASN A 27 0.92 -5.56 13.63
C ASN A 27 0.03 -5.46 12.40
N ALA A 28 -0.15 -4.25 11.87
CA ALA A 28 -0.95 -4.05 10.66
C ALA A 28 -0.34 -4.83 9.50
N HIS A 29 -1.18 -5.49 8.72
CA HIS A 29 -0.70 -6.31 7.62
C HIS A 29 -1.80 -6.56 6.60
N ILE A 30 -1.38 -6.88 5.38
CA ILE A 30 -2.26 -7.41 4.34
C ILE A 30 -1.59 -8.66 3.82
N HIS A 31 -2.34 -9.76 3.82
CA HIS A 31 -1.88 -11.04 3.29
C HIS A 31 -1.68 -10.98 1.77
N SER A 32 -1.04 -11.99 1.24
CA SER A 32 -0.72 -12.07 -0.18
C SER A 32 -1.93 -11.81 -1.07
N TYR A 33 -1.75 -10.94 -2.03
CA TYR A 33 -2.74 -10.62 -3.05
C TYR A 33 -2.05 -10.24 -4.35
N THR A 34 -2.80 -10.22 -5.42
CA THR A 34 -2.33 -9.75 -6.73
C THR A 34 -3.23 -8.62 -7.20
N SER A 35 -2.70 -7.75 -8.05
CA SER A 35 -3.49 -6.70 -8.69
C SER A 35 -2.95 -6.43 -10.08
N SER A 36 -3.87 -6.30 -11.03
CA SER A 36 -3.53 -5.87 -12.39
C SER A 36 -3.44 -4.35 -12.50
N LYS A 37 -3.77 -3.64 -11.43
CA LYS A 37 -3.74 -2.17 -11.42
C LYS A 37 -2.42 -1.67 -10.89
N SER A 38 -2.04 -0.46 -11.29
CA SER A 38 -0.88 0.21 -10.72
C SER A 38 -1.17 0.58 -9.28
N GLU A 39 -0.20 0.33 -8.41
CA GLU A 39 -0.28 0.69 -7.00
C GLU A 39 1.00 1.37 -6.55
N VAL A 40 0.86 2.27 -5.58
CA VAL A 40 1.99 2.89 -4.90
C VAL A 40 1.75 2.78 -3.41
N TYR A 41 2.77 2.32 -2.69
CA TYR A 41 2.77 2.29 -1.23
C TYR A 41 3.56 3.49 -0.73
N LEU A 42 2.96 4.29 0.16
CA LEU A 42 3.59 5.47 0.75
C LEU A 42 3.63 5.27 2.26
N CYS A 43 4.81 5.07 2.80
CA CYS A 43 4.98 4.86 4.23
C CYS A 43 4.93 6.19 4.98
N LEU A 44 4.10 6.27 6.02
CA LEU A 44 4.01 7.44 6.89
C LEU A 44 4.73 7.20 8.22
N GLU A 45 4.47 6.06 8.84
CA GLU A 45 5.03 5.69 10.14
C GLU A 45 5.41 4.23 10.16
N GLY A 46 6.43 3.91 10.94
CA GLY A 46 6.87 2.54 11.16
C GLY A 46 7.80 2.06 10.08
N GLU A 47 8.12 0.78 10.15
CA GLU A 47 8.93 0.10 9.16
C GLU A 47 8.10 -1.02 8.58
N TRP A 48 8.02 -1.05 7.27
CA TRP A 48 7.15 -1.99 6.56
C TRP A 48 7.96 -2.94 5.71
N GLU A 49 7.65 -4.22 5.85
CA GLU A 49 8.20 -5.27 5.00
C GLU A 49 7.19 -5.56 3.89
N ILE A 50 7.63 -5.36 2.66
CA ILE A 50 6.81 -5.67 1.50
C ILE A 50 7.43 -6.88 0.83
N THR A 51 6.66 -7.95 0.71
CA THR A 51 7.08 -9.12 -0.03
C THR A 51 6.45 -9.07 -1.42
N CYS A 52 7.27 -9.19 -2.44
CA CYS A 52 6.84 -9.08 -3.82
C CYS A 52 7.48 -10.20 -4.62
N ASN A 53 6.70 -11.20 -5.04
CA ASN A 53 7.21 -12.39 -5.73
C ASN A 53 8.41 -13.00 -5.01
N ASP A 54 8.27 -13.27 -3.72
CA ASP A 54 9.29 -13.86 -2.85
C ASP A 54 10.51 -12.96 -2.56
N LYS A 55 10.51 -11.73 -3.04
CA LYS A 55 11.54 -10.75 -2.69
C LYS A 55 11.01 -9.80 -1.63
N LYS A 56 11.86 -9.46 -0.68
CA LYS A 56 11.50 -8.57 0.41
C LYS A 56 12.11 -7.19 0.22
N VAL A 57 11.32 -6.16 0.46
CA VAL A 57 11.73 -4.76 0.44
C VAL A 57 11.33 -4.15 1.77
N LEU A 58 12.22 -3.41 2.39
CA LEU A 58 11.94 -2.67 3.61
C LEU A 58 11.81 -1.19 3.28
N ILE A 59 10.72 -0.57 3.72
CA ILE A 59 10.54 0.87 3.57
C ILE A 59 10.22 1.49 4.93
N GLY A 60 10.70 2.71 5.13
CA GLY A 60 10.45 3.49 6.33
C GLY A 60 9.70 4.77 6.00
N PRO A 61 9.53 5.67 7.00
CA PRO A 61 8.78 6.90 6.82
C PRO A 61 9.28 7.73 5.63
N LYS A 62 8.34 8.21 4.84
CA LYS A 62 8.56 9.00 3.62
C LYS A 62 9.08 8.20 2.43
N ASP A 63 9.29 6.90 2.57
CA ASP A 63 9.63 6.05 1.43
C ASP A 63 8.37 5.65 0.68
N ALA A 64 8.55 5.40 -0.60
CA ALA A 64 7.49 4.92 -1.48
C ALA A 64 8.00 3.70 -2.26
N PHE A 65 7.08 2.81 -2.59
CA PHE A 65 7.39 1.63 -3.40
C PHE A 65 6.21 1.31 -4.29
N SER A 66 6.48 1.04 -5.56
CA SER A 66 5.44 0.62 -6.49
C SER A 66 5.70 -0.82 -6.91
N PRO A 67 4.87 -1.78 -6.46
CA PRO A 67 5.05 -3.17 -6.89
C PRO A 67 4.71 -3.34 -8.36
N PRO A 68 5.41 -4.22 -9.06
CA PRO A 68 5.05 -4.53 -10.45
C PRO A 68 3.62 -5.06 -10.54
N LYS A 69 2.92 -4.70 -11.60
CA LYS A 69 1.57 -5.24 -11.85
C LYS A 69 1.61 -6.76 -11.89
N ASN A 70 0.55 -7.37 -11.42
CA ASN A 70 0.35 -8.83 -11.41
C ASN A 70 1.33 -9.60 -10.54
N SER A 71 2.17 -8.93 -9.78
CA SER A 71 3.01 -9.62 -8.80
C SER A 71 2.17 -10.02 -7.59
N THR A 72 2.59 -11.11 -6.94
CA THR A 72 2.02 -11.49 -5.64
C THR A 72 2.72 -10.69 -4.56
N ARG A 73 1.96 -9.98 -3.74
CA ARG A 73 2.54 -9.07 -2.75
C ARG A 73 1.83 -9.14 -1.41
N SER A 74 2.56 -8.80 -0.37
CA SER A 74 2.04 -8.65 0.98
C SER A 74 2.76 -7.51 1.68
N LEU A 75 2.10 -6.92 2.68
CA LEU A 75 2.64 -5.82 3.47
C LEU A 75 2.52 -6.17 4.95
N LYS A 76 3.51 -5.77 5.72
CA LYS A 76 3.50 -6.03 7.15
C LYS A 76 4.28 -4.94 7.89
N ASN A 77 3.65 -4.34 8.89
CA ASN A 77 4.35 -3.46 9.82
C ASN A 77 5.22 -4.33 10.74
N ILE A 78 6.53 -4.19 10.62
CA ILE A 78 7.48 -4.96 11.42
C ILE A 78 8.07 -4.14 12.58
N SER A 79 7.67 -2.88 12.71
CA SER A 79 8.09 -2.08 13.85
C SER A 79 7.35 -2.52 15.12
N SER A 80 7.91 -2.20 16.27
CA SER A 80 7.32 -2.55 17.56
C SER A 80 6.11 -1.69 17.91
N ASP A 81 5.93 -0.58 17.21
CA ASP A 81 4.88 0.41 17.47
C ASP A 81 3.88 0.48 16.33
N LYS A 82 2.98 1.45 16.42
CA LYS A 82 2.02 1.74 15.39
C LYS A 82 2.75 2.07 14.07
N GLY A 83 2.28 1.48 12.99
CA GLY A 83 2.71 1.85 11.65
C GLY A 83 1.54 2.37 10.85
N SER A 84 1.81 3.17 9.83
CA SER A 84 0.79 3.62 8.90
C SER A 84 1.36 3.72 7.49
N ILE A 85 0.58 3.27 6.52
CA ILE A 85 0.97 3.23 5.12
C ILE A 85 -0.25 3.51 4.26
N TYR A 86 -0.07 4.36 3.24
CA TYR A 86 -1.09 4.54 2.22
C TYR A 86 -0.82 3.62 1.04
N ILE A 87 -1.90 3.05 0.52
CA ILE A 87 -1.89 2.30 -0.73
C ILE A 87 -2.77 3.07 -1.70
N VAL A 88 -2.17 3.59 -2.75
CA VAL A 88 -2.89 4.31 -3.81
C VAL A 88 -2.99 3.39 -5.01
N ARG A 89 -4.21 3.14 -5.47
CA ARG A 89 -4.47 2.23 -6.58
C ARG A 89 -5.23 2.94 -7.69
N GLN A 90 -4.76 2.76 -8.91
CA GLN A 90 -5.48 3.24 -10.10
C GLN A 90 -6.69 2.33 -10.32
N LYS A 91 -7.87 2.93 -10.58
CA LYS A 91 -9.11 2.16 -10.72
C LYS A 91 -9.31 1.56 -12.11
N ASN A 92 -8.61 2.06 -13.10
CA ASN A 92 -8.73 1.53 -14.47
C ASN A 92 -7.48 0.82 -14.90
#